data_be67dbbd6c7a3520c832e435970912ff
#
_entry.id   be67dbbd6c7a3520c832e435970912ff
#
_cell.length_a   1.000
_cell.length_b   1.000
_cell.length_c   1.000
_cell.angle_alpha   90.00
_cell.angle_beta   90.00
_cell.angle_gamma   90.00
#
_symmetry.space_group_name_H-M   'P 1'
#
loop_
_entity.id
_entity.type
_entity.pdbx_description
1 polymer ?
#
loop_
_entity_poly.entity_id
_entity_poly.type
_entity_poly.pdbx_seq_one_letter_code
_entity_poly.pdbx_strand_id
1 'polypeptide(L)'
;MSGFDLRALRSAFGAFTTGVTVVTSHDATGAPIGFTANSFTSVSLDPPLVLVCIANSSSNYENMTKATGFAVNILAETQVDVSNTFARPVDDRFASVTWQNGPHGAPVFEGVSAWFDCSMHQIVEAGDHAVLIGRVEAFDSSATAGLGYARGAYVTPSTAAEALEPHIGLTVSALIERDGQVLLVENSEGGLALPESTVKEHGASETLQKLL
;
A
#
# COMPACT_ATOMS: atom_id res chain seq x y z
N MET A 1 -22.44 -19.78 -1.05
CA MET A 1 -21.53 -19.03 -1.95
C MET A 1 -22.12 -17.63 -2.07
N SER A 2 -21.32 -16.58 -1.83
CA SER A 2 -21.78 -15.19 -1.92
C SER A 2 -22.20 -14.91 -3.38
N GLY A 3 -23.39 -14.34 -3.60
CA GLY A 3 -23.87 -13.92 -4.92
C GLY A 3 -23.15 -12.67 -5.45
N PHE A 4 -22.01 -12.29 -4.87
CA PHE A 4 -21.23 -11.11 -5.25
C PHE A 4 -20.20 -11.44 -6.34
N ASP A 5 -19.99 -10.51 -7.27
CA ASP A 5 -18.79 -10.49 -8.11
C ASP A 5 -17.57 -10.15 -7.23
N LEU A 6 -16.71 -11.14 -7.01
CA LEU A 6 -15.53 -11.00 -6.16
C LEU A 6 -14.52 -9.97 -6.70
N ARG A 7 -14.49 -9.72 -8.02
CA ARG A 7 -13.64 -8.67 -8.60
C ARG A 7 -14.17 -7.29 -8.26
N ALA A 8 -15.48 -7.09 -8.43
CA ALA A 8 -16.14 -5.84 -8.07
C ALA A 8 -16.01 -5.55 -6.58
N LEU A 9 -16.17 -6.57 -5.73
CA LEU A 9 -16.00 -6.44 -4.27
C LEU A 9 -14.56 -6.06 -3.91
N ARG A 10 -13.56 -6.71 -4.49
CA ARG A 10 -12.13 -6.36 -4.26
C ARG A 10 -11.82 -4.95 -4.76
N SER A 11 -12.38 -4.52 -5.88
CA SER A 11 -12.23 -3.16 -6.38
C SER A 11 -12.84 -2.12 -5.42
N ALA A 12 -14.00 -2.44 -4.83
CA ALA A 12 -14.64 -1.58 -3.84
C ALA A 12 -13.79 -1.45 -2.57
N PHE A 13 -13.23 -2.56 -2.05
CA PHE A 13 -12.28 -2.51 -0.92
C PHE A 13 -11.04 -1.68 -1.25
N GLY A 14 -10.53 -1.79 -2.48
CA GLY A 14 -9.37 -1.01 -2.94
C GLY A 14 -9.60 0.50 -3.00
N ALA A 15 -10.84 0.98 -2.89
CA ALA A 15 -11.14 2.41 -2.79
C ALA A 15 -10.71 3.02 -1.44
N PHE A 16 -10.54 2.18 -0.41
CA PHE A 16 -10.01 2.62 0.87
C PHE A 16 -8.48 2.69 0.81
N THR A 17 -7.94 3.89 0.90
CA THR A 17 -6.47 4.10 0.96
C THR A 17 -5.94 3.60 2.29
N THR A 18 -4.97 2.70 2.24
CA THR A 18 -4.33 2.12 3.42
C THR A 18 -2.85 2.46 3.45
N GLY A 19 -2.22 2.28 4.59
CA GLY A 19 -0.78 2.13 4.67
C GLY A 19 -0.34 0.76 4.12
N VAL A 20 0.97 0.59 3.94
CA VAL A 20 1.61 -0.69 3.59
C VAL A 20 2.52 -1.11 4.72
N THR A 21 2.39 -2.36 5.14
CA THR A 21 3.20 -2.93 6.20
C THR A 21 3.84 -4.24 5.76
N VAL A 22 4.97 -4.60 6.38
CA VAL A 22 5.46 -5.99 6.39
C VAL A 22 5.32 -6.54 7.79
N VAL A 23 4.57 -7.63 7.89
CA VAL A 23 4.38 -8.37 9.15
C VAL A 23 5.43 -9.47 9.22
N THR A 24 6.15 -9.54 10.33
CA THR A 24 7.32 -10.42 10.49
C THR A 24 7.22 -11.25 11.76
N SER A 25 7.80 -12.43 11.75
CA SER A 25 7.98 -13.32 12.90
C SER A 25 9.13 -14.29 12.62
N HIS A 26 9.26 -15.33 13.42
CA HIS A 26 10.13 -16.45 13.16
C HIS A 26 9.32 -17.75 12.99
N ASP A 27 9.81 -18.64 12.15
CA ASP A 27 9.26 -19.99 12.06
C ASP A 27 9.75 -20.88 13.23
N ALA A 28 9.32 -22.14 13.22
CA ALA A 28 9.68 -23.10 14.27
C ALA A 28 11.18 -23.42 14.31
N THR A 29 11.95 -23.10 13.27
CA THR A 29 13.41 -23.27 13.22
C THR A 29 14.17 -22.03 13.68
N GLY A 30 13.48 -20.92 13.91
CA GLY A 30 14.06 -19.62 14.22
C GLY A 30 14.43 -18.81 12.96
N ALA A 31 14.09 -19.26 11.76
CA ALA A 31 14.30 -18.48 10.56
C ALA A 31 13.28 -17.36 10.45
N PRO A 32 13.69 -16.15 10.00
CA PRO A 32 12.76 -15.02 9.87
C PRO A 32 11.77 -15.25 8.73
N ILE A 33 10.51 -14.97 8.99
CA ILE A 33 9.41 -15.03 8.03
C ILE A 33 8.66 -13.71 7.99
N GLY A 34 8.01 -13.41 6.86
CA GLY A 34 7.24 -12.19 6.73
C GLY A 34 6.40 -12.13 5.45
N PHE A 35 5.43 -11.24 5.45
CA PHE A 35 4.56 -10.98 4.32
C PHE A 35 4.08 -9.52 4.30
N THR A 36 3.80 -9.01 3.12
CA THR A 36 3.22 -7.67 2.94
C THR A 36 1.74 -7.69 3.24
N ALA A 37 1.29 -6.73 4.05
CA ALA A 37 -0.12 -6.54 4.39
C ALA A 37 -0.51 -5.06 4.34
N ASN A 38 -1.75 -4.81 3.95
CA ASN A 38 -2.40 -3.49 4.02
C ASN A 38 -3.58 -3.46 4.99
N SER A 39 -3.72 -4.50 5.79
CA SER A 39 -4.82 -4.69 6.76
C SER A 39 -4.50 -4.15 8.16
N PHE A 40 -3.32 -3.59 8.37
CA PHE A 40 -2.94 -3.04 9.68
C PHE A 40 -3.90 -1.96 10.15
N THR A 41 -4.30 -2.05 11.41
CA THR A 41 -4.96 -0.96 12.13
C THR A 41 -4.66 -0.99 13.64
N SER A 42 -4.67 0.17 14.27
CA SER A 42 -4.69 0.29 15.73
C SER A 42 -6.06 -0.12 16.27
N VAL A 43 -6.07 -0.86 17.37
CA VAL A 43 -7.31 -1.37 18.01
C VAL A 43 -7.59 -0.64 19.31
N SER A 44 -6.58 -0.50 20.18
CA SER A 44 -6.73 0.07 21.53
C SER A 44 -5.43 0.72 21.96
N LEU A 45 -5.52 1.72 22.83
CA LEU A 45 -4.37 2.34 23.49
C LEU A 45 -4.16 1.79 24.91
N ASP A 46 -5.20 1.28 25.54
CA ASP A 46 -5.11 0.67 26.88
C ASP A 46 -6.06 -0.55 26.95
N PRO A 47 -5.53 -1.79 26.92
CA PRO A 47 -4.15 -2.13 26.58
C PRO A 47 -3.80 -1.74 25.13
N PRO A 48 -2.49 -1.52 24.81
CA PRO A 48 -2.10 -1.15 23.46
C PRO A 48 -2.19 -2.35 22.53
N LEU A 49 -3.16 -2.34 21.62
CA LEU A 49 -3.45 -3.42 20.69
C LEU A 49 -3.44 -2.94 19.24
N VAL A 50 -2.91 -3.80 18.37
CA VAL A 50 -2.94 -3.65 16.91
C VAL A 50 -3.49 -4.91 16.28
N LEU A 51 -3.99 -4.84 15.04
CA LEU A 51 -4.37 -6.02 14.27
C LEU A 51 -3.79 -6.00 12.85
N VAL A 52 -3.63 -7.21 12.31
CA VAL A 52 -3.35 -7.47 10.89
C VAL A 52 -4.10 -8.72 10.47
N CYS A 53 -4.39 -8.87 9.16
CA CYS A 53 -5.01 -10.07 8.62
C CYS A 53 -4.01 -10.85 7.77
N ILE A 54 -4.08 -12.19 7.87
CA ILE A 54 -3.31 -13.10 7.03
C ILE A 54 -4.25 -14.07 6.31
N ALA A 55 -4.07 -14.23 4.99
CA ALA A 55 -4.87 -15.18 4.22
C ALA A 55 -4.56 -16.62 4.62
N ASN A 56 -5.58 -17.47 4.73
CA ASN A 56 -5.42 -18.90 5.04
C ASN A 56 -4.58 -19.64 3.98
N SER A 57 -4.54 -19.10 2.74
CA SER A 57 -3.70 -19.61 1.65
C SER A 57 -2.25 -19.14 1.68
N SER A 58 -1.87 -18.27 2.61
CA SER A 58 -0.49 -17.78 2.74
C SER A 58 0.43 -18.91 3.19
N SER A 59 1.61 -19.00 2.57
CA SER A 59 2.67 -19.92 3.01
C SER A 59 3.18 -19.64 4.44
N ASN A 60 2.94 -18.43 4.93
CA ASN A 60 3.32 -18.04 6.28
C ASN A 60 2.20 -18.28 7.31
N TYR A 61 0.99 -18.69 6.88
CA TYR A 61 -0.19 -18.79 7.75
C TYR A 61 0.07 -19.66 8.99
N GLU A 62 0.55 -20.86 8.78
CA GLU A 62 0.74 -21.84 9.87
C GLU A 62 1.79 -21.36 10.89
N ASN A 63 2.89 -20.79 10.42
CA ASN A 63 3.94 -20.26 11.28
C ASN A 63 3.47 -19.02 12.03
N MET A 64 2.78 -18.08 11.35
CA MET A 64 2.28 -16.86 11.97
C MET A 64 1.21 -17.15 13.03
N THR A 65 0.32 -18.11 12.79
CA THR A 65 -0.74 -18.45 13.75
C THR A 65 -0.24 -19.27 14.94
N LYS A 66 0.95 -19.89 14.84
CA LYS A 66 1.61 -20.59 15.94
C LYS A 66 2.65 -19.75 16.68
N ALA A 67 3.01 -18.60 16.13
CA ALA A 67 4.00 -17.71 16.73
C ALA A 67 3.52 -17.11 18.06
N THR A 68 4.44 -16.91 18.99
CA THR A 68 4.17 -16.25 20.27
C THR A 68 4.08 -14.72 20.14
N GLY A 69 4.54 -14.17 19.01
CA GLY A 69 4.52 -12.76 18.71
C GLY A 69 4.88 -12.47 17.27
N PHE A 70 4.72 -11.23 16.87
CA PHE A 70 5.02 -10.73 15.55
C PHE A 70 5.38 -9.24 15.58
N ALA A 71 6.12 -8.77 14.60
CA ALA A 71 6.28 -7.32 14.42
C ALA A 71 5.50 -6.83 13.20
N VAL A 72 5.08 -5.56 13.28
CA VAL A 72 4.50 -4.81 12.17
C VAL A 72 5.47 -3.70 11.79
N ASN A 73 5.97 -3.72 10.57
CA ASN A 73 6.87 -2.72 10.02
C ASN A 73 6.07 -1.84 9.04
N ILE A 74 5.75 -0.60 9.41
CA ILE A 74 5.06 0.37 8.53
C ILE A 74 6.10 0.90 7.56
N LEU A 75 5.98 0.55 6.29
CA LEU A 75 6.96 0.90 5.26
C LEU A 75 6.99 2.41 5.02
N ALA A 76 8.18 2.94 4.81
CA ALA A 76 8.39 4.29 4.33
C ALA A 76 8.06 4.40 2.82
N GLU A 77 7.74 5.61 2.35
CA GLU A 77 7.38 5.87 0.94
C GLU A 77 8.46 5.40 -0.06
N THR A 78 9.72 5.33 0.35
CA THR A 78 10.85 4.85 -0.46
C THR A 78 10.97 3.33 -0.53
N GLN A 79 10.18 2.57 0.25
CA GLN A 79 10.31 1.11 0.39
C GLN A 79 9.32 0.31 -0.46
N VAL A 80 8.97 0.79 -1.65
CA VAL A 80 8.10 0.07 -2.61
C VAL A 80 8.68 -1.30 -2.97
N ASP A 81 10.01 -1.40 -3.17
CA ASP A 81 10.67 -2.66 -3.53
C ASP A 81 10.60 -3.68 -2.39
N VAL A 82 10.71 -3.24 -1.14
CA VAL A 82 10.52 -4.08 0.05
C VAL A 82 9.09 -4.65 0.06
N SER A 83 8.09 -3.78 -0.14
CA SER A 83 6.69 -4.21 -0.23
C SER A 83 6.50 -5.29 -1.31
N ASN A 84 7.04 -5.07 -2.51
CA ASN A 84 6.94 -6.02 -3.62
C ASN A 84 7.64 -7.35 -3.33
N THR A 85 8.80 -7.33 -2.67
CA THR A 85 9.56 -8.53 -2.31
C THR A 85 8.80 -9.39 -1.31
N PHE A 86 8.21 -8.80 -0.29
CA PHE A 86 7.45 -9.54 0.72
C PHE A 86 6.02 -9.91 0.28
N ALA A 87 5.52 -9.36 -0.83
CA ALA A 87 4.24 -9.72 -1.43
C ALA A 87 4.31 -10.95 -2.35
N ARG A 88 5.50 -11.42 -2.71
CA ARG A 88 5.70 -12.49 -3.70
C ARG A 88 6.45 -13.68 -3.08
N PRO A 89 6.31 -14.89 -3.65
CA PRO A 89 7.19 -16.01 -3.30
C PRO A 89 8.60 -15.71 -3.84
N VAL A 90 9.50 -15.33 -2.94
CA VAL A 90 10.92 -15.06 -3.21
C VAL A 90 11.71 -15.87 -2.20
N ASP A 91 12.77 -16.52 -2.69
CA ASP A 91 13.74 -17.20 -1.81
C ASP A 91 14.44 -16.18 -0.95
N ASP A 92 14.85 -16.23 0.15
CA ASP A 92 15.58 -15.29 1.00
C ASP A 92 15.18 -13.80 0.84
N ARG A 93 13.89 -13.51 1.09
CA ARG A 93 13.38 -12.13 1.01
C ARG A 93 14.01 -11.20 2.05
N PHE A 94 14.54 -11.74 3.17
CA PHE A 94 15.20 -10.96 4.21
C PHE A 94 16.60 -10.46 3.81
N ALA A 95 17.24 -11.05 2.80
CA ALA A 95 18.48 -10.50 2.22
C ALA A 95 18.29 -9.12 1.55
N SER A 96 17.04 -8.74 1.23
CA SER A 96 16.73 -7.46 0.59
C SER A 96 16.55 -6.28 1.56
N VAL A 97 16.62 -6.52 2.87
CA VAL A 97 16.37 -5.52 3.91
C VAL A 97 17.41 -5.62 5.03
N THR A 98 17.73 -4.48 5.63
CA THR A 98 18.44 -4.45 6.91
C THR A 98 17.42 -4.62 8.03
N TRP A 99 17.65 -5.59 8.89
CA TRP A 99 16.74 -5.90 10.00
C TRP A 99 17.50 -6.39 11.22
N GLN A 100 16.83 -6.33 12.36
CA GLN A 100 17.30 -6.88 13.62
C GLN A 100 16.12 -7.44 14.42
N ASN A 101 16.38 -8.24 15.45
CA ASN A 101 15.32 -8.61 16.38
C ASN A 101 14.92 -7.39 17.22
N GLY A 102 13.63 -7.13 17.28
CA GLY A 102 13.06 -6.15 18.19
C GLY A 102 13.19 -6.60 19.65
N PRO A 103 12.83 -5.73 20.61
CA PRO A 103 12.97 -6.04 22.04
C PRO A 103 12.17 -7.26 22.51
N HIS A 104 11.07 -7.60 21.83
CA HIS A 104 10.24 -8.79 22.11
C HIS A 104 10.57 -9.98 21.19
N GLY A 105 11.49 -9.80 20.26
CA GLY A 105 12.14 -10.86 19.50
C GLY A 105 11.69 -10.99 18.04
N ALA A 106 10.65 -10.30 17.58
CA ALA A 106 10.26 -10.36 16.17
C ALA A 106 11.15 -9.45 15.30
N PRO A 107 11.38 -9.79 14.00
CA PRO A 107 12.22 -8.96 13.14
C PRO A 107 11.64 -7.57 12.89
N VAL A 108 12.41 -6.50 13.14
CA VAL A 108 12.08 -5.12 12.82
C VAL A 108 13.05 -4.57 11.79
N PHE A 109 12.54 -3.79 10.83
CA PHE A 109 13.30 -3.28 9.69
C PHE A 109 13.85 -1.89 9.95
N GLU A 110 15.02 -1.60 9.39
CA GLU A 110 15.55 -0.24 9.37
C GLU A 110 14.87 0.61 8.30
N GLY A 111 14.84 1.92 8.51
CA GLY A 111 14.33 2.90 7.56
C GLY A 111 12.81 2.91 7.38
N VAL A 112 12.06 2.20 8.21
CA VAL A 112 10.58 2.22 8.22
C VAL A 112 10.04 3.49 8.87
N SER A 113 8.80 3.85 8.57
CA SER A 113 8.11 4.98 9.22
C SER A 113 7.83 4.69 10.70
N ALA A 114 7.48 3.46 11.02
CA ALA A 114 7.34 2.97 12.40
C ALA A 114 7.39 1.45 12.43
N TRP A 115 7.71 0.89 13.59
CA TRP A 115 7.53 -0.53 13.84
C TRP A 115 6.90 -0.77 15.21
N PHE A 116 6.20 -1.91 15.33
CA PHE A 116 5.59 -2.39 16.57
C PHE A 116 6.01 -3.85 16.75
N ASP A 117 6.67 -4.16 17.89
CA ASP A 117 7.02 -5.53 18.28
C ASP A 117 6.00 -6.00 19.32
N CYS A 118 5.28 -7.08 19.00
CA CYS A 118 4.05 -7.46 19.69
C CYS A 118 4.10 -8.92 20.20
N SER A 119 3.56 -9.15 21.38
CA SER A 119 3.12 -10.49 21.79
C SER A 119 1.78 -10.84 21.13
N MET A 120 1.55 -12.13 20.84
CA MET A 120 0.25 -12.59 20.30
C MET A 120 -0.82 -12.48 21.40
N HIS A 121 -1.81 -11.62 21.20
CA HIS A 121 -2.92 -11.43 22.12
C HIS A 121 -4.08 -12.35 21.80
N GLN A 122 -4.52 -12.38 20.53
CA GLN A 122 -5.64 -13.20 20.08
C GLN A 122 -5.55 -13.50 18.59
N ILE A 123 -6.06 -14.65 18.19
CA ILE A 123 -6.26 -15.02 16.78
C ILE A 123 -7.73 -15.28 16.58
N VAL A 124 -8.32 -14.68 15.53
CA VAL A 124 -9.73 -14.81 15.19
C VAL A 124 -9.86 -15.32 13.76
N GLU A 125 -10.47 -16.48 13.57
CA GLU A 125 -10.83 -17.02 12.26
C GLU A 125 -11.89 -16.12 11.60
N ALA A 126 -11.63 -15.65 10.39
CA ALA A 126 -12.46 -14.68 9.69
C ALA A 126 -12.61 -15.03 8.19
N GLY A 127 -13.32 -16.10 7.90
CA GLY A 127 -13.58 -16.57 6.53
C GLY A 127 -12.32 -17.14 5.87
N ASP A 128 -11.81 -16.50 4.81
CA ASP A 128 -10.59 -16.90 4.10
C ASP A 128 -9.31 -16.28 4.69
N HIS A 129 -9.43 -15.60 5.81
CA HIS A 129 -8.33 -14.98 6.57
C HIS A 129 -8.42 -15.33 8.05
N ALA A 130 -7.29 -15.15 8.75
CA ALA A 130 -7.26 -14.99 10.20
C ALA A 130 -6.86 -13.56 10.56
N VAL A 131 -7.47 -13.02 11.61
CA VAL A 131 -7.09 -11.74 12.21
C VAL A 131 -6.14 -12.04 13.36
N LEU A 132 -4.92 -11.51 13.28
CA LEU A 132 -3.92 -11.57 14.33
C LEU A 132 -4.00 -10.27 15.13
N ILE A 133 -4.33 -10.35 16.41
CA ILE A 133 -4.33 -9.21 17.32
C ILE A 133 -3.08 -9.32 18.17
N GLY A 134 -2.23 -8.31 18.09
CA GLY A 134 -0.99 -8.19 18.86
C GLY A 134 -1.12 -7.16 19.96
N ARG A 135 -0.56 -7.49 21.13
CA ARG A 135 -0.31 -6.51 22.19
C ARG A 135 1.07 -5.90 21.95
N VAL A 136 1.12 -4.59 21.83
CA VAL A 136 2.38 -3.87 21.61
C VAL A 136 3.21 -3.92 22.88
N GLU A 137 4.40 -4.51 22.79
CA GLU A 137 5.39 -4.60 23.87
C GLU A 137 6.49 -3.54 23.70
N ALA A 138 6.81 -3.21 22.45
CA ALA A 138 7.76 -2.16 22.10
C ALA A 138 7.41 -1.54 20.74
N PHE A 139 7.78 -0.31 20.53
CA PHE A 139 7.63 0.39 19.27
C PHE A 139 8.66 1.50 19.10
N ASP A 140 8.87 1.93 17.86
CA ASP A 140 9.60 3.15 17.53
C ASP A 140 9.02 3.75 16.26
N SER A 141 9.27 5.04 16.02
CA SER A 141 8.79 5.75 14.85
C SER A 141 9.78 6.82 14.39
N SER A 142 9.83 7.04 13.10
CA SER A 142 10.62 8.09 12.45
C SER A 142 9.70 9.20 11.91
N ALA A 143 10.30 10.29 11.45
CA ALA A 143 9.58 11.36 10.75
C ALA A 143 9.33 11.04 9.25
N THR A 144 9.74 9.85 8.77
CA THR A 144 9.61 9.46 7.36
C THR A 144 8.16 9.21 7.00
N ALA A 145 7.74 9.75 5.87
CA ALA A 145 6.38 9.54 5.36
C ALA A 145 6.11 8.06 5.04
N GLY A 146 4.93 7.58 5.40
CA GLY A 146 4.53 6.19 5.17
C GLY A 146 4.13 5.94 3.71
N LEU A 147 4.37 4.71 3.25
CA LEU A 147 3.92 4.22 1.95
C LEU A 147 2.42 3.94 1.99
N GLY A 148 1.68 4.55 1.08
CA GLY A 148 0.25 4.32 0.90
C GLY A 148 -0.05 3.33 -0.24
N TYR A 149 -1.27 2.79 -0.22
CA TYR A 149 -1.79 1.92 -1.28
C TYR A 149 -3.28 2.15 -1.50
N ALA A 150 -3.65 2.41 -2.75
CA ALA A 150 -5.04 2.60 -3.15
C ALA A 150 -5.29 2.06 -4.55
N ARG A 151 -6.43 1.39 -4.78
CA ARG A 151 -6.88 0.91 -6.10
C ARG A 151 -5.82 0.13 -6.90
N GLY A 152 -4.94 -0.61 -6.21
CA GLY A 152 -3.90 -1.41 -6.86
C GLY A 152 -2.59 -0.65 -7.15
N ALA A 153 -2.46 0.59 -6.70
CA ALA A 153 -1.26 1.41 -6.90
C ALA A 153 -0.70 1.93 -5.58
N TYR A 154 0.61 2.12 -5.53
CA TYR A 154 1.25 2.82 -4.42
C TYR A 154 0.97 4.32 -4.51
N VAL A 155 0.75 4.93 -3.37
CA VAL A 155 0.51 6.38 -3.20
C VAL A 155 1.51 6.90 -2.20
N THR A 156 2.26 7.92 -2.57
CA THR A 156 3.23 8.58 -1.69
C THR A 156 2.89 10.07 -1.55
N PRO A 157 3.25 10.72 -0.44
CA PRO A 157 3.10 12.18 -0.31
C PRO A 157 3.84 12.95 -1.41
N SER A 158 5.01 12.45 -1.87
CA SER A 158 5.75 13.03 -2.99
C SER A 158 4.97 12.96 -4.30
N THR A 159 4.37 11.81 -4.64
CA THR A 159 3.53 11.70 -5.86
C THR A 159 2.27 12.57 -5.76
N ALA A 160 1.71 12.73 -4.57
CA ALA A 160 0.59 13.65 -4.36
C ALA A 160 1.01 15.12 -4.50
N ALA A 161 2.21 15.49 -4.01
CA ALA A 161 2.76 16.83 -4.18
C ALA A 161 3.10 17.14 -5.63
N GLU A 162 3.73 16.20 -6.35
CA GLU A 162 3.99 16.32 -7.80
C GLU A 162 2.70 16.52 -8.61
N ALA A 163 1.61 15.82 -8.22
CA ALA A 163 0.30 16.00 -8.87
C ALA A 163 -0.34 17.37 -8.58
N LEU A 164 0.09 18.06 -7.51
CA LEU A 164 -0.37 19.40 -7.14
C LEU A 164 0.55 20.50 -7.65
N GLU A 165 1.78 20.18 -8.07
CA GLU A 165 2.65 21.18 -8.70
C GLU A 165 2.02 21.66 -10.00
N PRO A 166 2.02 22.97 -10.26
CA PRO A 166 1.54 23.49 -11.52
C PRO A 166 2.47 23.00 -12.64
N HIS A 167 1.99 22.07 -13.45
CA HIS A 167 2.70 21.56 -14.62
C HIS A 167 2.74 22.62 -15.73
N ILE A 168 3.47 23.72 -15.48
CA ILE A 168 3.60 24.83 -16.43
C ILE A 168 4.36 24.34 -17.67
N GLY A 169 3.77 24.58 -18.83
CA GLY A 169 4.37 24.20 -20.10
C GLY A 169 4.04 22.79 -20.62
N LEU A 170 3.30 21.98 -19.85
CA LEU A 170 2.74 20.74 -20.39
C LEU A 170 1.52 21.02 -21.28
N THR A 171 1.27 20.18 -22.25
CA THR A 171 0.05 20.21 -23.08
C THR A 171 -0.91 19.13 -22.59
N VAL A 172 -2.17 19.51 -22.39
CA VAL A 172 -3.29 18.57 -22.19
C VAL A 172 -4.10 18.50 -23.45
N SER A 173 -4.49 17.26 -23.86
CA SER A 173 -5.34 17.02 -25.01
C SER A 173 -6.61 16.32 -24.57
N ALA A 174 -7.75 16.67 -25.15
CA ALA A 174 -9.04 16.04 -24.87
C ALA A 174 -9.43 15.09 -26.00
N LEU A 175 -9.74 13.82 -25.67
CA LEU A 175 -10.40 12.90 -26.57
C LEU A 175 -11.92 12.98 -26.32
N ILE A 176 -12.63 13.65 -27.20
CA ILE A 176 -14.08 13.83 -27.10
C ILE A 176 -14.74 12.95 -28.16
N GLU A 177 -15.51 11.96 -27.72
CA GLU A 177 -16.22 11.00 -28.57
C GLU A 177 -17.73 11.14 -28.39
N ARG A 178 -18.45 11.12 -29.52
CA ARG A 178 -19.90 11.05 -29.54
C ARG A 178 -20.35 10.20 -30.74
N ASP A 179 -21.19 9.21 -30.50
CA ASP A 179 -21.77 8.33 -31.52
C ASP A 179 -20.73 7.66 -32.46
N GLY A 180 -19.57 7.26 -31.88
CA GLY A 180 -18.45 6.66 -32.61
C GLY A 180 -17.62 7.65 -33.44
N GLN A 181 -17.83 8.94 -33.28
CA GLN A 181 -17.07 10.01 -33.94
C GLN A 181 -16.19 10.74 -32.91
N VAL A 182 -14.97 11.07 -33.31
CA VAL A 182 -14.02 11.82 -32.47
C VAL A 182 -13.98 13.28 -32.97
N LEU A 183 -14.06 14.21 -32.00
CA LEU A 183 -13.88 15.64 -32.29
C LEU A 183 -12.41 15.91 -32.60
N LEU A 184 -12.14 16.46 -33.78
CA LEU A 184 -10.86 16.99 -34.19
C LEU A 184 -10.98 18.49 -34.46
N VAL A 185 -9.94 19.23 -34.16
CA VAL A 185 -9.81 20.67 -34.43
C VAL A 185 -8.67 20.91 -35.42
N GLU A 186 -8.75 21.96 -36.19
CA GLU A 186 -7.66 22.36 -37.08
C GLU A 186 -6.49 22.92 -36.25
N ASN A 187 -5.29 22.39 -36.48
CA ASN A 187 -4.08 22.83 -35.81
C ASN A 187 -3.39 23.97 -36.60
N SER A 188 -2.37 24.59 -36.02
CA SER A 188 -1.64 25.69 -36.62
C SER A 188 -0.85 25.33 -37.90
N GLU A 189 -0.73 24.05 -38.22
CA GLU A 189 -0.04 23.52 -39.40
C GLU A 189 -1.01 23.13 -40.53
N GLY A 190 -2.31 23.40 -40.34
CA GLY A 190 -3.36 23.09 -41.34
C GLY A 190 -3.79 21.62 -41.35
N GLY A 191 -3.42 20.84 -40.31
CA GLY A 191 -3.88 19.47 -40.07
C GLY A 191 -4.98 19.40 -39.03
N LEU A 192 -5.57 18.20 -38.87
CA LEU A 192 -6.54 17.90 -37.81
C LEU A 192 -5.82 17.27 -36.61
N ALA A 193 -6.13 17.74 -35.40
CA ALA A 193 -5.59 17.22 -34.14
C ALA A 193 -6.69 17.15 -33.08
N LEU A 194 -6.40 16.46 -31.98
CA LEU A 194 -7.26 16.54 -30.79
C LEU A 194 -7.25 17.95 -30.23
N PRO A 195 -8.36 18.44 -29.63
CA PRO A 195 -8.35 19.69 -28.88
C PRO A 195 -7.26 19.63 -27.80
N GLU A 196 -6.39 20.64 -27.80
CA GLU A 196 -5.26 20.71 -26.86
C GLU A 196 -5.06 22.14 -26.32
N SER A 197 -4.47 22.23 -25.13
CA SER A 197 -4.07 23.50 -24.56
C SER A 197 -2.86 23.32 -23.66
N THR A 198 -1.97 24.32 -23.64
CA THR A 198 -0.83 24.35 -22.74
C THR A 198 -1.26 24.70 -21.32
N VAL A 199 -0.81 23.91 -20.35
CA VAL A 199 -1.05 24.15 -18.92
C VAL A 199 -0.33 25.43 -18.50
N LYS A 200 -1.09 26.37 -17.92
CA LYS A 200 -0.61 27.61 -17.33
C LYS A 200 -0.77 27.57 -15.81
N GLU A 201 -0.81 28.72 -15.18
CA GLU A 201 -0.83 28.90 -13.71
C GLU A 201 -1.94 28.15 -12.93
N HIS A 202 -3.00 27.70 -13.60
CA HIS A 202 -4.16 27.07 -12.95
C HIS A 202 -4.17 25.54 -12.98
N GLY A 203 -3.11 24.90 -13.46
CA GLY A 203 -2.95 23.45 -13.48
C GLY A 203 -3.71 22.73 -14.60
N ALA A 204 -3.43 21.42 -14.74
CA ALA A 204 -3.92 20.57 -15.83
C ALA A 204 -5.45 20.38 -15.82
N SER A 205 -6.05 20.24 -14.63
CA SER A 205 -7.49 19.99 -14.47
C SER A 205 -8.35 21.17 -14.97
N GLU A 206 -7.99 22.40 -14.60
CA GLU A 206 -8.71 23.59 -15.05
C GLU A 206 -8.48 23.87 -16.54
N THR A 207 -7.25 23.58 -17.04
CA THR A 207 -6.95 23.69 -18.47
C THR A 207 -7.79 22.68 -19.28
N LEU A 208 -7.97 21.46 -18.80
CA LEU A 208 -8.82 20.46 -19.44
C LEU A 208 -10.31 20.84 -19.43
N GLN A 209 -10.80 21.40 -18.31
CA GLN A 209 -12.20 21.87 -18.23
C GLN A 209 -12.52 22.99 -19.25
N LYS A 210 -11.54 23.79 -19.64
CA LYS A 210 -11.71 24.83 -20.66
C LYS A 210 -11.70 24.31 -22.10
N LEU A 211 -11.25 23.06 -22.30
CA LEU A 211 -11.27 22.37 -23.60
C LEU A 211 -12.60 21.65 -23.87
N LEU A 212 -13.38 21.39 -22.82
CA LEU A 212 -14.68 20.68 -22.87
C LEU A 212 -15.85 21.66 -22.93
#